data_53ffb48adb44619f32edee4ff16502bc
#
_entry.id   53ffb48adb44619f32edee4ff16502bc
#
_cell.length_a   1.000
_cell.length_b   1.000
_cell.length_c   1.000
_cell.angle_alpha   90.00
_cell.angle_beta   90.00
_cell.angle_gamma   90.00
#
_symmetry.space_group_name_H-M   'P 1'
#
loop_
_entity.id
_entity.type
_entity.pdbx_description
1 polymer ?
#
loop_
_entity_poly.entity_id
_entity_poly.type
_entity_poly.pdbx_seq_one_letter_code
_entity_poly.pdbx_strand_id
1 'polypeptide(L)'
;HIGLAAAGGSWTIAARMKALQWIALSCALALPVLGQKQASKEPSYTPDGAVARMTLPKGFSVTQFAAEPHVVQPFAFCFDSRGRVWVCENLNYETRRSDTFNDGPKGRIIILEDTNGDGKFDKKKLFIDKLFFPTGLQVGFGGVWVGSPPNLYFIPDRNGDDKPDGKPEVVLDGWGRQDRHETLNSFTWGPDGWLYGCHGVFTHSRVGKPGTPDAERKPINAGVWRYHPTKKKFEVFAWGTSNPWGLDFDDRGQAFITACVIPHLWHMIQGGRYHRQGGRHF
;
A
#
# COMPACT_ATOMS: atom_id res chain seq x y z
N HIS A 1 24.35 25.84 54.89
CA HIS A 1 24.99 26.94 55.62
C HIS A 1 25.96 27.71 54.72
N ILE A 2 25.75 29.03 54.69
CA ILE A 2 26.68 30.14 54.46
C ILE A 2 27.04 30.35 52.96
N GLY A 3 26.86 31.51 52.38
CA GLY A 3 26.43 32.84 52.81
C GLY A 3 26.59 33.80 51.66
N LEU A 4 25.76 34.80 51.66
CA LEU A 4 25.72 35.96 50.74
C LEU A 4 27.01 36.74 50.63
N ALA A 5 27.29 37.33 49.46
CA ALA A 5 27.72 38.70 49.36
C ALA A 5 27.30 39.32 48.05
N ALA A 6 26.47 40.36 48.16
CA ALA A 6 26.06 41.26 47.10
C ALA A 6 27.19 42.27 46.81
N ALA A 7 27.47 42.54 45.56
CA ALA A 7 28.16 43.76 45.13
C ALA A 7 27.37 44.40 44.03
N GLY A 8 26.71 45.52 44.34
CA GLY A 8 25.95 46.36 43.43
C GLY A 8 26.86 47.11 42.49
N GLY A 9 26.54 47.06 41.25
CA GLY A 9 27.10 47.92 40.17
C GLY A 9 25.95 48.42 39.33
N SER A 10 25.56 49.65 39.50
CA SER A 10 24.57 50.36 38.67
C SER A 10 25.12 50.53 37.22
N TRP A 11 24.60 49.78 36.31
CA TRP A 11 24.84 50.03 34.88
C TRP A 11 23.82 51.03 34.37
N THR A 12 24.29 52.16 33.87
CA THR A 12 23.46 53.23 33.33
C THR A 12 22.73 52.78 32.05
N ILE A 13 21.51 53.22 31.85
CA ILE A 13 20.61 52.92 30.73
C ILE A 13 21.27 53.09 29.33
N ALA A 14 22.24 53.99 29.23
CA ALA A 14 22.98 54.28 27.99
C ALA A 14 23.87 53.10 27.51
N ALA A 15 24.39 52.26 28.41
CA ALA A 15 25.20 51.10 28.02
C ALA A 15 24.36 49.95 27.51
N ARG A 16 23.10 49.83 27.99
CA ARG A 16 22.15 48.81 27.49
C ARG A 16 21.62 49.07 26.08
N MET A 17 21.44 50.36 25.71
CA MET A 17 20.96 50.70 24.36
C MET A 17 22.02 50.45 23.28
N LYS A 18 23.31 50.65 23.57
CA LYS A 18 24.40 50.35 22.61
C LYS A 18 24.58 48.86 22.37
N ALA A 19 24.43 48.04 23.40
CA ALA A 19 24.49 46.57 23.25
C ALA A 19 23.32 45.99 22.44
N LEU A 20 22.11 46.57 22.61
CA LEU A 20 20.93 46.16 21.82
C LEU A 20 21.03 46.57 20.33
N GLN A 21 21.67 47.69 20.02
CA GLN A 21 21.88 48.10 18.64
C GLN A 21 22.86 47.21 17.86
N TRP A 22 23.91 46.69 18.52
CA TRP A 22 24.82 45.74 17.90
C TRP A 22 24.22 44.35 17.70
N ILE A 23 23.35 43.91 18.60
CA ILE A 23 22.62 42.66 18.46
C ILE A 23 21.57 42.74 17.36
N ALA A 24 20.90 43.87 17.21
CA ALA A 24 19.92 44.06 16.14
C ALA A 24 20.57 44.14 14.75
N LEU A 25 21.81 44.66 14.65
CA LEU A 25 22.52 44.77 13.37
C LEU A 25 23.16 43.43 12.96
N SER A 26 23.52 42.56 13.93
CA SER A 26 24.07 41.23 13.66
C SER A 26 22.98 40.22 13.28
N CYS A 27 21.73 40.40 13.71
CA CYS A 27 20.60 39.54 13.31
C CYS A 27 20.02 39.88 11.92
N ALA A 28 20.33 41.10 11.38
CA ALA A 28 19.82 41.50 10.06
C ALA A 28 20.63 40.93 8.87
N LEU A 29 21.77 40.29 9.12
CA LEU A 29 22.64 39.74 8.06
C LEU A 29 22.64 38.19 8.00
N ALA A 30 21.92 37.54 8.90
CA ALA A 30 21.69 36.09 8.84
C ALA A 30 20.25 35.83 8.39
N LEU A 31 19.88 36.28 7.20
CA LEU A 31 18.77 35.66 6.49
C LEU A 31 19.22 34.23 6.14
N PRO A 32 18.57 33.19 6.67
CA PRO A 32 18.75 31.90 6.09
C PRO A 32 18.29 32.06 4.65
N VAL A 33 19.19 31.85 3.72
CA VAL A 33 18.84 31.44 2.37
C VAL A 33 18.17 30.07 2.60
N LEU A 34 16.89 30.11 2.94
CA LEU A 34 16.00 29.01 2.70
C LEU A 34 16.08 28.80 1.19
N GLY A 35 17.04 27.99 0.77
CA GLY A 35 17.03 27.41 -0.55
C GLY A 35 15.66 26.79 -0.70
N GLN A 36 14.75 27.54 -1.29
CA GLN A 36 13.61 26.95 -1.96
C GLN A 36 14.27 25.94 -2.88
N LYS A 37 14.21 24.65 -2.52
CA LYS A 37 14.33 23.58 -3.49
C LYS A 37 13.30 23.97 -4.54
N GLN A 38 13.76 24.63 -5.58
CA GLN A 38 13.02 24.76 -6.81
C GLN A 38 12.70 23.30 -7.15
N ALA A 39 11.43 22.91 -6.94
CA ALA A 39 10.95 21.67 -7.45
C ALA A 39 11.33 21.72 -8.92
N SER A 40 12.27 20.89 -9.32
CA SER A 40 12.58 20.70 -10.73
C SER A 40 11.23 20.41 -11.36
N LYS A 41 10.73 21.32 -12.18
CA LYS A 41 9.62 21.02 -13.08
C LYS A 41 10.18 20.02 -14.08
N GLU A 42 10.26 18.77 -13.66
CA GLU A 42 10.29 17.67 -14.61
C GLU A 42 9.09 17.89 -15.52
N PRO A 43 9.29 17.89 -16.84
CA PRO A 43 8.16 18.03 -17.74
C PRO A 43 7.14 16.96 -17.40
N SER A 44 5.92 17.37 -17.08
CA SER A 44 4.84 16.44 -16.80
C SER A 44 4.66 15.59 -18.05
N TYR A 45 4.94 14.28 -17.94
CA TYR A 45 4.75 13.38 -19.04
C TYR A 45 3.26 13.22 -19.29
N THR A 46 2.82 13.53 -20.49
CA THR A 46 1.52 13.04 -20.94
C THR A 46 1.57 11.51 -20.98
N PRO A 47 0.47 10.82 -20.79
CA PRO A 47 0.44 9.37 -20.86
C PRO A 47 1.05 8.80 -22.16
N ASP A 48 0.72 9.38 -23.32
CA ASP A 48 1.31 9.00 -24.62
C ASP A 48 2.82 9.30 -24.67
N GLY A 49 3.23 10.43 -24.10
CA GLY A 49 4.65 10.80 -24.00
C GLY A 49 5.45 9.85 -23.10
N ALA A 50 4.83 9.26 -22.09
CA ALA A 50 5.44 8.24 -21.25
C ALA A 50 5.69 6.94 -22.04
N VAL A 51 4.70 6.47 -22.80
CA VAL A 51 4.83 5.30 -23.68
C VAL A 51 5.93 5.49 -24.70
N ALA A 52 6.00 6.66 -25.35
CA ALA A 52 7.00 6.95 -26.38
C ALA A 52 8.46 6.93 -25.87
N ARG A 53 8.66 7.00 -24.54
CA ARG A 53 9.98 6.99 -23.90
C ARG A 53 10.40 5.63 -23.34
N MET A 54 9.52 4.63 -23.40
CA MET A 54 9.84 3.28 -22.95
C MET A 54 10.80 2.60 -23.93
N THR A 55 11.89 2.05 -23.40
CA THR A 55 12.80 1.19 -24.17
C THR A 55 12.39 -0.25 -23.96
N LEU A 56 12.05 -0.92 -25.03
CA LEU A 56 11.57 -2.31 -25.01
C LEU A 56 12.56 -3.25 -25.66
N PRO A 57 12.63 -4.51 -25.25
CA PRO A 57 13.34 -5.55 -25.96
C PRO A 57 12.77 -5.75 -27.37
N LYS A 58 13.59 -6.26 -28.28
CA LYS A 58 13.14 -6.55 -29.65
C LYS A 58 11.97 -7.55 -29.67
N GLY A 59 10.92 -7.21 -30.36
CA GLY A 59 9.71 -8.04 -30.50
C GLY A 59 8.62 -7.73 -29.46
N PHE A 60 8.87 -6.78 -28.57
CA PHE A 60 7.85 -6.30 -27.63
C PHE A 60 7.29 -4.94 -28.08
N SER A 61 6.03 -4.73 -27.77
CA SER A 61 5.34 -3.44 -27.92
C SER A 61 4.62 -3.07 -26.62
N VAL A 62 4.36 -1.80 -26.43
CA VAL A 62 3.59 -1.29 -25.29
C VAL A 62 2.47 -0.41 -25.79
N THR A 63 1.28 -0.62 -25.24
CA THR A 63 0.10 0.20 -25.48
C THR A 63 -0.38 0.78 -24.14
N GLN A 64 -0.73 2.05 -24.12
CA GLN A 64 -1.38 2.64 -22.96
C GLN A 64 -2.82 2.15 -22.89
N PHE A 65 -3.13 1.31 -21.91
CA PHE A 65 -4.48 0.81 -21.69
C PHE A 65 -5.37 1.86 -21.03
N ALA A 66 -4.90 2.47 -19.95
CA ALA A 66 -5.60 3.50 -19.18
C ALA A 66 -4.61 4.44 -18.49
N ALA A 67 -5.04 5.67 -18.20
CA ALA A 67 -4.27 6.67 -17.47
C ALA A 67 -5.19 7.65 -16.74
N GLU A 68 -4.61 8.56 -15.97
CA GLU A 68 -5.36 9.68 -15.38
C GLU A 68 -6.01 10.54 -16.49
N PRO A 69 -7.21 11.05 -16.27
CA PRO A 69 -8.01 11.00 -15.02
C PRO A 69 -8.91 9.77 -14.88
N HIS A 70 -8.80 8.81 -15.77
CA HIS A 70 -9.69 7.63 -15.79
C HIS A 70 -9.34 6.61 -14.72
N VAL A 71 -8.04 6.46 -14.43
CA VAL A 71 -7.51 5.65 -13.33
C VAL A 71 -6.70 6.56 -12.44
N VAL A 72 -7.00 6.59 -11.14
CA VAL A 72 -6.35 7.46 -10.17
C VAL A 72 -5.79 6.62 -9.04
N GLN A 73 -4.50 6.78 -8.74
CA GLN A 73 -3.80 6.04 -7.68
C GLN A 73 -4.13 4.53 -7.68
N PRO A 74 -3.89 3.80 -8.78
CA PRO A 74 -4.10 2.36 -8.85
C PRO A 74 -3.14 1.66 -7.89
N PHE A 75 -3.67 0.89 -6.95
CA PHE A 75 -2.90 0.20 -5.93
C PHE A 75 -2.75 -1.29 -6.21
N ALA A 76 -3.79 -1.89 -6.74
CA ALA A 76 -3.81 -3.27 -7.20
C ALA A 76 -4.74 -3.39 -8.39
N PHE A 77 -4.49 -4.38 -9.23
CA PHE A 77 -5.40 -4.75 -10.30
C PHE A 77 -5.38 -6.27 -10.51
N CYS A 78 -6.43 -6.78 -11.12
CA CYS A 78 -6.52 -8.16 -11.58
C CYS A 78 -7.36 -8.25 -12.86
N PHE A 79 -7.31 -9.39 -13.51
CA PHE A 79 -8.16 -9.69 -14.66
C PHE A 79 -9.28 -10.64 -14.26
N ASP A 80 -10.44 -10.47 -14.86
CA ASP A 80 -11.50 -11.47 -14.76
C ASP A 80 -11.47 -12.44 -15.96
N SER A 81 -12.33 -13.44 -15.96
CA SER A 81 -12.44 -14.44 -17.02
C SER A 81 -12.92 -13.88 -18.36
N ARG A 82 -13.39 -12.63 -18.39
CA ARG A 82 -13.76 -11.90 -19.61
C ARG A 82 -12.63 -11.01 -20.13
N GLY A 83 -11.45 -11.03 -19.48
CA GLY A 83 -10.30 -10.20 -19.84
C GLY A 83 -10.42 -8.74 -19.42
N ARG A 84 -11.40 -8.39 -18.61
CA ARG A 84 -11.57 -7.01 -18.11
C ARG A 84 -10.62 -6.74 -16.96
N VAL A 85 -10.16 -5.51 -16.85
CA VAL A 85 -9.26 -5.06 -15.78
C VAL A 85 -10.06 -4.50 -14.61
N TRP A 86 -9.95 -5.15 -13.47
CA TRP A 86 -10.49 -4.65 -12.21
C TRP A 86 -9.39 -3.89 -11.49
N VAL A 87 -9.64 -2.66 -11.11
CA VAL A 87 -8.64 -1.77 -10.51
C VAL A 87 -9.09 -1.32 -9.12
N CYS A 88 -8.21 -1.50 -8.17
CA CYS A 88 -8.32 -0.95 -6.83
C CYS A 88 -7.66 0.44 -6.79
N GLU A 89 -8.45 1.48 -6.62
CA GLU A 89 -7.96 2.85 -6.44
C GLU A 89 -7.93 3.20 -4.95
N ASN A 90 -6.76 3.52 -4.41
CA ASN A 90 -6.58 3.87 -3.00
C ASN A 90 -6.34 5.37 -2.84
N LEU A 91 -7.41 6.16 -2.89
CA LEU A 91 -7.36 7.61 -2.76
C LEU A 91 -7.03 8.10 -1.34
N ASN A 92 -6.86 7.19 -0.39
CA ASN A 92 -6.36 7.49 0.95
C ASN A 92 -4.83 7.51 1.01
N TYR A 93 -4.14 7.10 -0.05
CA TYR A 93 -2.68 6.97 -0.06
C TYR A 93 -1.91 8.29 -0.27
N GLU A 94 -2.61 9.38 -0.49
CA GLU A 94 -2.03 10.70 -0.84
C GLU A 94 -1.07 11.25 0.22
N THR A 95 -1.28 10.94 1.50
CA THR A 95 -0.49 11.48 2.59
C THR A 95 0.50 10.44 3.12
N ARG A 96 1.76 10.83 3.25
CA ARG A 96 2.80 10.03 3.91
C ARG A 96 2.75 10.10 5.43
N ARG A 97 1.66 10.58 6.02
CA ARG A 97 1.51 10.78 7.46
C ARG A 97 0.70 9.66 8.09
N SER A 98 0.87 9.47 9.39
CA SER A 98 0.15 8.47 10.19
C SER A 98 -1.36 8.69 10.25
N ASP A 99 -1.81 9.89 9.94
CA ASP A 99 -3.22 10.31 9.93
C ASP A 99 -4.01 9.88 8.67
N THR A 100 -3.33 9.30 7.67
CA THR A 100 -3.98 8.77 6.45
C THR A 100 -5.18 7.86 6.74
N PHE A 101 -5.11 7.11 7.84
CA PHE A 101 -6.18 6.23 8.27
C PHE A 101 -7.37 6.96 8.92
N ASN A 102 -7.27 8.26 9.14
CA ASN A 102 -8.32 9.09 9.75
C ASN A 102 -9.15 9.86 8.72
N ASP A 103 -8.74 9.88 7.45
CA ASP A 103 -9.37 10.67 6.39
C ASP A 103 -10.73 10.14 5.90
N GLY A 104 -11.22 9.06 6.48
CA GLY A 104 -12.43 8.39 6.05
C GLY A 104 -12.24 7.55 4.78
N PRO A 105 -13.28 6.85 4.33
CA PRO A 105 -13.21 5.92 3.22
C PRO A 105 -13.25 6.65 1.87
N LYS A 106 -12.17 6.63 1.11
CA LYS A 106 -12.05 7.25 -0.23
C LYS A 106 -11.73 6.22 -1.33
N GLY A 107 -11.37 4.99 -0.97
CA GLY A 107 -11.02 3.95 -1.93
C GLY A 107 -12.20 3.43 -2.71
N ARG A 108 -11.94 2.90 -3.90
CA ARG A 108 -12.98 2.34 -4.78
C ARG A 108 -12.43 1.22 -5.67
N ILE A 109 -13.33 0.40 -6.18
CA ILE A 109 -13.05 -0.60 -7.20
C ILE A 109 -13.76 -0.20 -8.48
N ILE A 110 -13.02 -0.13 -9.56
CA ILE A 110 -13.53 0.15 -10.91
C ILE A 110 -13.24 -1.02 -11.84
N ILE A 111 -14.03 -1.13 -12.89
CA ILE A 111 -13.88 -2.13 -13.95
C ILE A 111 -13.63 -1.38 -15.26
N LEU A 112 -12.58 -1.76 -15.96
CA LEU A 112 -12.23 -1.24 -17.28
C LEU A 112 -12.35 -2.35 -18.31
N GLU A 113 -12.99 -2.07 -19.41
CA GLU A 113 -13.25 -3.03 -20.49
C GLU A 113 -12.82 -2.42 -21.81
N ASP A 114 -12.06 -3.18 -22.59
CA ASP A 114 -11.75 -2.93 -23.98
C ASP A 114 -12.73 -3.75 -24.82
N THR A 115 -13.77 -3.10 -25.36
CA THR A 115 -14.84 -3.81 -26.05
C THR A 115 -14.57 -4.00 -27.53
N ASN A 116 -13.59 -3.27 -28.08
CA ASN A 116 -13.24 -3.29 -29.50
C ASN A 116 -11.93 -4.03 -29.82
N GLY A 117 -11.14 -4.37 -28.77
CA GLY A 117 -9.90 -5.14 -28.91
C GLY A 117 -8.70 -4.34 -29.40
N ASP A 118 -8.70 -3.00 -29.20
CA ASP A 118 -7.61 -2.14 -29.66
C ASP A 118 -6.48 -1.96 -28.61
N GLY A 119 -6.62 -2.59 -27.45
CA GLY A 119 -5.66 -2.50 -26.33
C GLY A 119 -5.87 -1.28 -25.45
N LYS A 120 -6.98 -0.55 -25.59
CA LYS A 120 -7.37 0.58 -24.76
C LYS A 120 -8.75 0.34 -24.20
N PHE A 121 -8.98 0.77 -22.95
CA PHE A 121 -10.33 0.70 -22.40
C PHE A 121 -11.24 1.72 -23.10
N ASP A 122 -12.46 1.34 -23.37
CA ASP A 122 -13.51 2.21 -23.88
C ASP A 122 -14.73 2.26 -22.94
N LYS A 123 -14.81 1.35 -21.98
CA LYS A 123 -15.91 1.28 -21.02
C LYS A 123 -15.38 1.20 -19.60
N LYS A 124 -15.92 2.06 -18.73
CA LYS A 124 -15.60 2.12 -17.30
C LYS A 124 -16.84 1.97 -16.47
N LYS A 125 -16.79 1.13 -15.44
CA LYS A 125 -17.84 0.97 -14.43
C LYS A 125 -17.27 1.20 -13.03
N LEU A 126 -18.05 1.76 -12.13
CA LEU A 126 -17.83 1.74 -10.71
C LEU A 126 -18.49 0.49 -10.14
N PHE A 127 -17.69 -0.41 -9.52
CA PHE A 127 -18.23 -1.56 -8.82
C PHE A 127 -18.66 -1.18 -7.39
N ILE A 128 -17.74 -0.58 -6.62
CA ILE A 128 -18.01 -0.11 -5.25
C ILE A 128 -17.12 1.09 -4.91
N ASP A 129 -17.63 2.00 -4.09
CA ASP A 129 -16.88 3.13 -3.51
C ASP A 129 -16.86 3.07 -1.98
N LYS A 130 -16.25 4.08 -1.38
CA LYS A 130 -16.17 4.26 0.08
C LYS A 130 -15.50 3.08 0.80
N LEU A 131 -14.51 2.47 0.17
CA LEU A 131 -13.61 1.53 0.82
C LEU A 131 -12.54 2.30 1.61
N PHE A 132 -12.21 1.78 2.77
CA PHE A 132 -11.18 2.38 3.61
C PHE A 132 -9.81 1.77 3.31
N PHE A 133 -8.92 2.54 2.70
CA PHE A 133 -7.54 2.14 2.41
C PHE A 133 -7.40 0.73 1.77
N PRO A 134 -8.02 0.47 0.61
CA PRO A 134 -7.92 -0.84 -0.03
C PRO A 134 -6.51 -1.05 -0.60
N THR A 135 -5.94 -2.25 -0.38
CA THR A 135 -4.54 -2.58 -0.68
C THR A 135 -4.34 -3.84 -1.51
N GLY A 136 -5.36 -4.65 -1.66
CA GLY A 136 -5.33 -5.88 -2.44
C GLY A 136 -6.66 -6.14 -3.09
N LEU A 137 -6.63 -6.78 -4.26
CA LEU A 137 -7.82 -7.03 -5.08
C LEU A 137 -7.67 -8.36 -5.80
N GLN A 138 -8.73 -9.17 -5.78
CA GLN A 138 -8.86 -10.32 -6.65
C GLN A 138 -10.33 -10.67 -6.87
N VAL A 139 -10.69 -11.13 -8.07
CA VAL A 139 -12.04 -11.58 -8.41
C VAL A 139 -12.11 -13.10 -8.43
N GLY A 140 -13.23 -13.67 -8.04
CA GLY A 140 -13.45 -15.10 -8.07
C GLY A 140 -14.42 -15.60 -7.01
N PHE A 141 -14.88 -16.84 -7.17
CA PHE A 141 -15.85 -17.47 -6.27
C PHE A 141 -17.16 -16.71 -6.07
N GLY A 142 -17.63 -16.05 -7.14
CA GLY A 142 -18.90 -15.31 -7.14
C GLY A 142 -18.83 -13.95 -6.45
N GLY A 143 -17.67 -13.29 -6.49
CA GLY A 143 -17.50 -11.95 -5.96
C GLY A 143 -16.07 -11.43 -6.00
N VAL A 144 -15.82 -10.41 -5.21
CA VAL A 144 -14.59 -9.62 -5.19
C VAL A 144 -13.97 -9.68 -3.80
N TRP A 145 -12.69 -10.04 -3.75
CA TRP A 145 -11.87 -10.12 -2.53
C TRP A 145 -11.05 -8.84 -2.41
N VAL A 146 -11.20 -8.13 -1.30
CA VAL A 146 -10.56 -6.83 -1.09
C VAL A 146 -9.80 -6.81 0.22
N GLY A 147 -8.50 -6.55 0.15
CA GLY A 147 -7.70 -6.21 1.32
C GLY A 147 -7.91 -4.76 1.70
N SER A 148 -8.38 -4.52 2.91
CA SER A 148 -8.62 -3.17 3.44
C SER A 148 -8.40 -3.21 4.96
N PRO A 149 -7.17 -3.04 5.44
CA PRO A 149 -6.84 -3.22 6.85
C PRO A 149 -7.77 -2.43 7.79
N PRO A 150 -8.27 -3.03 8.87
CA PRO A 150 -7.85 -4.30 9.45
C PRO A 150 -8.53 -5.54 8.87
N ASN A 151 -9.24 -5.45 7.74
CA ASN A 151 -10.10 -6.50 7.23
C ASN A 151 -9.64 -7.05 5.88
N LEU A 152 -9.94 -8.32 5.66
CA LEU A 152 -10.12 -8.91 4.34
C LEU A 152 -11.61 -9.03 4.11
N TYR A 153 -12.11 -8.41 3.05
CA TYR A 153 -13.51 -8.44 2.66
C TYR A 153 -13.77 -9.41 1.50
N PHE A 154 -14.94 -10.02 1.51
CA PHE A 154 -15.59 -10.60 0.35
C PHE A 154 -16.82 -9.77 0.00
N ILE A 155 -16.92 -9.33 -1.23
CA ILE A 155 -18.05 -8.54 -1.74
C ILE A 155 -18.75 -9.39 -2.79
N PRO A 156 -19.93 -9.97 -2.48
CA PRO A 156 -20.61 -10.87 -3.40
C PRO A 156 -21.11 -10.14 -4.66
N ASP A 157 -20.95 -10.79 -5.80
CA ASP A 157 -21.54 -10.48 -7.11
C ASP A 157 -21.81 -11.83 -7.79
N ARG A 158 -22.85 -12.52 -7.32
CA ARG A 158 -23.13 -13.91 -7.71
C ARG A 158 -23.80 -14.03 -9.08
N ASN A 159 -24.49 -12.98 -9.49
CA ASN A 159 -25.14 -12.91 -10.80
C ASN A 159 -24.22 -12.33 -11.89
N GLY A 160 -23.05 -11.76 -11.51
CA GLY A 160 -22.07 -11.23 -12.44
C GLY A 160 -22.52 -9.97 -13.18
N ASP A 161 -23.39 -9.16 -12.56
CA ASP A 161 -23.91 -7.92 -13.19
C ASP A 161 -23.03 -6.69 -12.92
N ASP A 162 -21.88 -6.91 -12.27
CA ASP A 162 -20.91 -5.89 -11.90
C ASP A 162 -21.41 -4.93 -10.80
N LYS A 163 -22.27 -5.44 -9.91
CA LYS A 163 -22.77 -4.73 -8.74
C LYS A 163 -22.68 -5.63 -7.50
N PRO A 164 -22.37 -5.06 -6.33
CA PRO A 164 -22.44 -5.82 -5.09
C PRO A 164 -23.87 -6.34 -4.81
N ASP A 165 -24.01 -7.65 -4.55
CA ASP A 165 -25.29 -8.25 -4.11
C ASP A 165 -25.65 -7.92 -2.65
N GLY A 166 -24.77 -7.19 -1.94
CA GLY A 166 -24.96 -6.82 -0.55
C GLY A 166 -23.79 -6.04 0.02
N LYS A 167 -23.77 -5.93 1.35
CA LYS A 167 -22.66 -5.27 2.05
C LYS A 167 -21.40 -6.14 1.99
N PRO A 168 -20.19 -5.53 2.00
CA PRO A 168 -18.94 -6.27 2.16
C PRO A 168 -18.96 -7.15 3.42
N GLU A 169 -18.65 -8.42 3.26
CA GLU A 169 -18.55 -9.40 4.33
C GLU A 169 -17.12 -9.42 4.87
N VAL A 170 -16.92 -9.23 6.18
CA VAL A 170 -15.60 -9.39 6.79
C VAL A 170 -15.29 -10.87 6.92
N VAL A 171 -14.30 -11.33 6.16
CA VAL A 171 -13.88 -12.73 6.12
C VAL A 171 -12.81 -13.01 7.16
N LEU A 172 -11.84 -12.10 7.26
CA LEU A 172 -10.77 -12.10 8.24
C LEU A 172 -10.55 -10.68 8.75
N ASP A 173 -10.14 -10.55 9.99
CA ASP A 173 -9.73 -9.30 10.60
C ASP A 173 -8.39 -9.43 11.34
N GLY A 174 -7.93 -8.31 11.95
CA GLY A 174 -6.69 -8.28 12.70
C GLY A 174 -5.44 -7.99 11.87
N TRP A 175 -5.61 -7.52 10.65
CA TRP A 175 -4.52 -7.00 9.83
C TRP A 175 -4.02 -5.66 10.38
N GLY A 176 -2.71 -5.54 10.59
CA GLY A 176 -2.08 -4.35 11.16
C GLY A 176 -2.11 -3.14 10.22
N ARG A 177 -1.89 -1.95 10.81
CA ARG A 177 -1.87 -0.65 10.14
C ARG A 177 -0.61 0.14 10.43
N GLN A 178 0.43 -0.50 10.98
CA GLN A 178 1.66 0.19 11.40
C GLN A 178 2.42 0.75 10.20
N ASP A 179 2.39 0.05 9.08
CA ASP A 179 2.94 0.52 7.81
C ASP A 179 1.90 0.40 6.68
N ARG A 180 1.74 1.47 5.92
CA ARG A 180 0.77 1.52 4.81
C ARG A 180 1.28 0.89 3.52
N HIS A 181 2.61 0.78 3.36
CA HIS A 181 3.23 0.20 2.16
C HIS A 181 3.21 -1.32 2.18
N GLU A 182 3.13 -1.90 3.37
CA GLU A 182 3.47 -3.29 3.61
C GLU A 182 2.33 -4.12 4.21
N THR A 183 1.13 -3.61 4.25
CA THR A 183 -0.02 -4.37 4.75
C THR A 183 -0.42 -5.48 3.75
N LEU A 184 -1.53 -6.17 3.96
CA LEU A 184 -1.92 -7.27 3.06
C LEU A 184 -2.05 -6.80 1.60
N ASN A 185 -1.37 -7.49 0.70
CA ASN A 185 -1.25 -7.11 -0.72
C ASN A 185 -1.04 -8.33 -1.63
N SER A 186 -0.89 -8.10 -2.94
CA SER A 186 -0.53 -9.10 -3.96
C SER A 186 -1.44 -10.32 -3.99
N PHE A 187 -2.75 -10.10 -4.10
CA PHE A 187 -3.71 -11.18 -4.13
C PHE A 187 -3.64 -11.95 -5.45
N THR A 188 -3.53 -13.27 -5.36
CA THR A 188 -3.59 -14.17 -6.51
C THR A 188 -4.21 -15.51 -6.14
N TRP A 189 -4.86 -16.16 -7.11
CA TRP A 189 -5.34 -17.53 -6.92
C TRP A 189 -4.21 -18.53 -7.16
N GLY A 190 -3.96 -19.38 -6.18
CA GLY A 190 -3.08 -20.51 -6.38
C GLY A 190 -3.77 -21.64 -7.18
N PRO A 191 -2.97 -22.52 -7.78
CA PRO A 191 -3.50 -23.67 -8.56
C PRO A 191 -4.30 -24.65 -7.70
N ASP A 192 -4.20 -24.55 -6.38
CA ASP A 192 -4.91 -25.33 -5.38
C ASP A 192 -6.25 -24.70 -4.94
N GLY A 193 -6.65 -23.58 -5.56
CA GLY A 193 -7.90 -22.87 -5.29
C GLY A 193 -7.91 -22.03 -4.01
N TRP A 194 -6.73 -21.77 -3.41
CA TRP A 194 -6.60 -20.82 -2.32
C TRP A 194 -6.33 -19.41 -2.86
N LEU A 195 -6.86 -18.43 -2.16
CA LEU A 195 -6.44 -17.05 -2.31
C LEU A 195 -5.14 -16.84 -1.52
N TYR A 196 -4.09 -16.46 -2.19
CA TYR A 196 -2.80 -16.10 -1.60
C TYR A 196 -2.62 -14.59 -1.56
N GLY A 197 -1.76 -14.15 -0.64
CA GLY A 197 -1.32 -12.77 -0.58
C GLY A 197 -0.05 -12.60 0.24
N CYS A 198 0.52 -11.43 0.15
CA CYS A 198 1.74 -11.03 0.85
C CYS A 198 1.45 -10.15 2.06
N HIS A 199 2.42 -10.08 2.97
CA HIS A 199 2.42 -9.23 4.16
C HIS A 199 3.84 -8.77 4.50
N GLY A 200 4.04 -7.50 4.77
CA GLY A 200 5.37 -6.92 4.97
C GLY A 200 5.91 -6.98 6.40
N VAL A 201 7.14 -6.49 6.56
CA VAL A 201 7.96 -6.73 7.75
C VAL A 201 7.71 -5.78 8.91
N PHE A 202 7.25 -4.54 8.63
CA PHE A 202 7.03 -3.53 9.66
C PHE A 202 5.58 -3.42 10.12
N THR A 203 4.71 -4.23 9.56
CA THR A 203 3.33 -4.37 10.00
C THR A 203 3.16 -5.67 10.78
N HIS A 204 2.60 -5.56 11.99
CA HIS A 204 2.36 -6.70 12.87
C HIS A 204 0.86 -7.01 12.89
N SER A 205 0.50 -8.21 12.50
CA SER A 205 -0.89 -8.65 12.43
C SER A 205 -1.13 -9.90 13.28
N ARG A 206 -2.34 -10.01 13.80
CA ARG A 206 -2.87 -11.22 14.45
C ARG A 206 -4.20 -11.55 13.80
N VAL A 207 -4.13 -12.38 12.78
CA VAL A 207 -5.23 -12.58 11.83
C VAL A 207 -6.13 -13.73 12.28
N GLY A 208 -7.42 -13.53 12.21
CA GLY A 208 -8.44 -14.53 12.49
C GLY A 208 -9.78 -14.19 11.86
N LYS A 209 -10.76 -15.05 12.02
CA LYS A 209 -12.16 -14.73 11.72
C LYS A 209 -12.66 -13.68 12.70
N PRO A 210 -13.64 -12.86 12.35
CA PRO A 210 -14.28 -11.95 13.30
C PRO A 210 -14.73 -12.70 14.56
N GLY A 211 -14.42 -12.12 15.73
CA GLY A 211 -14.74 -12.72 17.02
C GLY A 211 -13.74 -13.75 17.54
N THR A 212 -12.70 -14.12 16.76
CA THR A 212 -11.63 -15.01 17.25
C THR A 212 -10.86 -14.32 18.39
N PRO A 213 -10.71 -14.99 19.57
CA PRO A 213 -9.88 -14.47 20.66
C PRO A 213 -8.44 -14.22 20.21
N ASP A 214 -7.80 -13.17 20.75
CA ASP A 214 -6.45 -12.77 20.30
C ASP A 214 -5.41 -13.92 20.44
N ALA A 215 -5.50 -14.71 21.49
CA ALA A 215 -4.60 -15.85 21.74
C ALA A 215 -4.68 -16.93 20.64
N GLU A 216 -5.80 -17.06 19.94
CA GLU A 216 -6.03 -18.06 18.90
C GLU A 216 -5.72 -17.53 17.49
N ARG A 217 -5.53 -16.22 17.34
CA ARG A 217 -5.20 -15.59 16.06
C ARG A 217 -3.81 -15.97 15.59
N LYS A 218 -3.63 -16.06 14.30
CA LYS A 218 -2.34 -16.38 13.67
C LYS A 218 -1.50 -15.12 13.51
N PRO A 219 -0.32 -15.04 14.16
CA PRO A 219 0.56 -13.91 13.99
C PRO A 219 1.28 -13.95 12.64
N ILE A 220 1.42 -12.78 12.02
CA ILE A 220 2.22 -12.58 10.80
C ILE A 220 2.83 -11.18 10.78
N ASN A 221 4.12 -11.08 10.41
CA ASN A 221 4.87 -9.83 10.23
C ASN A 221 5.98 -10.00 9.18
N ALA A 222 5.73 -10.46 8.09
CA ALA A 222 6.40 -10.72 6.83
C ALA A 222 6.15 -12.15 6.40
N GLY A 223 5.73 -12.31 5.18
CA GLY A 223 5.52 -13.62 4.60
C GLY A 223 4.36 -13.67 3.62
N VAL A 224 4.04 -14.89 3.30
CA VAL A 224 2.92 -15.24 2.43
C VAL A 224 1.83 -15.89 3.27
N TRP A 225 0.62 -15.43 3.10
CA TRP A 225 -0.58 -16.02 3.69
C TRP A 225 -1.48 -16.60 2.61
N ARG A 226 -2.43 -17.46 3.02
CA ARG A 226 -3.47 -17.95 2.12
C ARG A 226 -4.80 -18.15 2.85
N TYR A 227 -5.88 -18.06 2.09
CA TYR A 227 -7.24 -18.29 2.55
C TYR A 227 -8.01 -19.18 1.57
N HIS A 228 -8.66 -20.22 2.09
CA HIS A 228 -9.48 -21.11 1.26
C HIS A 228 -10.95 -20.66 1.30
N PRO A 229 -11.53 -20.19 0.19
CA PRO A 229 -12.84 -19.56 0.20
C PRO A 229 -13.99 -20.47 0.63
N THR A 230 -14.00 -21.74 0.21
CA THR A 230 -15.07 -22.68 0.54
C THR A 230 -14.86 -23.37 1.88
N LYS A 231 -13.62 -23.73 2.24
CA LYS A 231 -13.29 -24.34 3.55
C LYS A 231 -13.22 -23.30 4.67
N LYS A 232 -13.22 -21.99 4.32
CA LYS A 232 -13.11 -20.87 5.25
C LYS A 232 -11.92 -21.00 6.20
N LYS A 233 -10.76 -21.42 5.66
CA LYS A 233 -9.53 -21.69 6.41
C LYS A 233 -8.46 -20.69 6.06
N PHE A 234 -7.83 -20.09 7.09
CA PHE A 234 -6.69 -19.18 6.97
C PHE A 234 -5.41 -19.87 7.42
N GLU A 235 -4.31 -19.66 6.69
CA GLU A 235 -2.99 -20.17 7.03
C GLU A 235 -1.93 -19.13 6.69
N VAL A 236 -0.85 -19.07 7.49
CA VAL A 236 0.40 -18.48 7.07
C VAL A 236 1.14 -19.55 6.27
N PHE A 237 1.37 -19.29 4.99
CA PHE A 237 1.99 -20.24 4.07
C PHE A 237 3.50 -20.32 4.29
N ALA A 238 4.17 -19.17 4.41
CA ALA A 238 5.59 -19.07 4.69
C ALA A 238 5.92 -17.75 5.37
N TRP A 239 7.01 -17.69 6.13
CA TRP A 239 7.44 -16.51 6.89
C TRP A 239 8.73 -15.94 6.37
N GLY A 240 8.89 -14.63 6.50
CA GLY A 240 10.16 -13.94 6.23
C GLY A 240 10.11 -13.09 4.98
N THR A 241 11.31 -12.78 4.46
CA THR A 241 11.63 -11.75 3.50
C THR A 241 11.52 -10.32 4.07
N SER A 242 11.28 -9.31 3.24
CA SER A 242 11.10 -7.93 3.67
C SER A 242 9.68 -7.47 3.35
N ASN A 243 9.55 -6.61 2.37
CA ASN A 243 8.31 -6.07 1.88
C ASN A 243 7.92 -6.76 0.59
N PRO A 244 7.34 -7.96 0.65
CA PRO A 244 6.97 -8.67 -0.54
C PRO A 244 5.83 -7.92 -1.25
N TRP A 245 6.02 -7.72 -2.55
CA TRP A 245 5.04 -7.13 -3.43
C TRP A 245 5.13 -7.78 -4.81
N GLY A 246 4.24 -8.69 -5.06
CA GLY A 246 4.23 -9.56 -6.22
C GLY A 246 4.35 -11.02 -5.78
N LEU A 247 3.32 -11.80 -6.10
CA LEU A 247 3.25 -13.24 -5.86
C LEU A 247 2.64 -13.87 -7.09
N ASP A 248 3.29 -14.90 -7.60
CA ASP A 248 2.80 -15.66 -8.72
C ASP A 248 3.25 -17.13 -8.64
N PHE A 249 2.72 -17.96 -9.52
CA PHE A 249 3.01 -19.38 -9.58
C PHE A 249 3.58 -19.75 -10.95
N ASP A 250 4.54 -20.67 -10.95
CA ASP A 250 5.00 -21.28 -12.20
C ASP A 250 4.02 -22.36 -12.70
N ASP A 251 4.31 -22.95 -13.86
CA ASP A 251 3.51 -23.99 -14.51
C ASP A 251 3.46 -25.32 -13.71
N ARG A 252 4.29 -25.43 -12.68
CA ARG A 252 4.33 -26.58 -11.74
C ARG A 252 3.66 -26.28 -10.41
N GLY A 253 3.08 -25.09 -10.27
CA GLY A 253 2.42 -24.64 -9.05
C GLY A 253 3.37 -24.22 -7.93
N GLN A 254 4.64 -23.91 -8.25
CA GLN A 254 5.58 -23.37 -7.28
C GLN A 254 5.34 -21.88 -7.09
N ALA A 255 5.29 -21.44 -5.84
CA ALA A 255 5.06 -20.04 -5.50
C ALA A 255 6.35 -19.22 -5.53
N PHE A 256 6.33 -18.08 -6.19
CA PHE A 256 7.42 -17.10 -6.19
C PHE A 256 6.92 -15.75 -5.74
N ILE A 257 7.75 -15.05 -4.99
CA ILE A 257 7.50 -13.66 -4.60
C ILE A 257 8.67 -12.76 -4.97
N THR A 258 8.36 -11.49 -5.17
CA THR A 258 9.37 -10.43 -5.18
C THR A 258 9.41 -9.73 -3.83
N ALA A 259 10.57 -9.22 -3.42
CA ALA A 259 10.74 -8.46 -2.20
C ALA A 259 11.48 -7.16 -2.46
N CYS A 260 11.20 -6.14 -1.67
CA CYS A 260 11.90 -4.87 -1.70
C CYS A 260 13.03 -4.86 -0.66
N VAL A 261 14.11 -4.07 -0.89
CA VAL A 261 15.24 -3.79 0.01
C VAL A 261 16.29 -4.91 0.11
N ILE A 262 15.88 -6.16 0.20
CA ILE A 262 16.75 -7.35 0.22
C ILE A 262 16.69 -8.09 -1.12
N PRO A 263 17.47 -9.16 -1.37
CA PRO A 263 17.38 -9.92 -2.63
C PRO A 263 15.93 -10.18 -3.02
N HIS A 264 15.64 -9.99 -4.30
CA HIS A 264 14.30 -9.62 -4.76
C HIS A 264 13.41 -10.78 -5.23
N LEU A 265 13.94 -11.95 -5.53
CA LEU A 265 13.16 -13.11 -6.01
C LEU A 265 13.36 -14.31 -5.09
N TRP A 266 12.25 -14.87 -4.62
CA TRP A 266 12.22 -15.96 -3.67
C TRP A 266 11.25 -17.06 -4.11
N HIS A 267 11.72 -18.30 -4.12
CA HIS A 267 10.86 -19.48 -4.23
C HIS A 267 10.29 -19.80 -2.84
N MET A 268 8.98 -19.75 -2.68
CA MET A 268 8.30 -19.90 -1.39
C MET A 268 7.78 -21.31 -1.20
N ILE A 269 8.24 -21.97 -0.15
CA ILE A 269 7.84 -23.33 0.22
C ILE A 269 6.94 -23.27 1.46
N GLN A 270 5.86 -24.03 1.47
CA GLN A 270 4.95 -24.09 2.61
C GLN A 270 5.69 -24.45 3.90
N GLY A 271 5.50 -23.62 4.95
CA GLY A 271 6.20 -23.77 6.24
C GLY A 271 7.61 -23.18 6.25
N GLY A 272 8.12 -22.68 5.13
CA GLY A 272 9.45 -22.08 5.03
C GLY A 272 9.62 -20.84 5.90
N ARG A 273 10.85 -20.63 6.40
CA ARG A 273 11.27 -19.43 7.13
C ARG A 273 12.46 -18.83 6.42
N TYR A 274 12.25 -17.67 5.84
CA TYR A 274 13.20 -17.01 4.96
C TYR A 274 13.93 -15.89 5.69
N HIS A 275 15.11 -15.52 5.18
CA HIS A 275 15.86 -14.38 5.68
C HIS A 275 14.96 -13.13 5.74
N ARG A 276 15.11 -12.33 6.80
CA ARG A 276 14.34 -11.11 7.04
C ARG A 276 15.25 -9.90 6.96
N GLN A 277 14.71 -8.80 6.49
CA GLN A 277 15.38 -7.50 6.56
C GLN A 277 15.67 -7.10 8.01
N GLY A 278 14.78 -7.41 8.93
CA GLY A 278 14.94 -7.08 10.35
C GLY A 278 13.92 -7.78 11.25
N GLY A 279 14.19 -7.74 12.55
CA GLY A 279 13.36 -8.36 13.57
C GLY A 279 13.41 -9.90 13.60
N ARG A 280 12.62 -10.47 14.47
CA ARG A 280 12.50 -11.94 14.64
C ARG A 280 11.25 -12.46 13.96
N HIS A 281 11.27 -13.72 13.56
CA HIS A 281 10.06 -14.44 13.23
C HIS A 281 9.18 -14.61 14.49
N PHE A 282 7.87 -14.75 14.28
CA PHE A 282 6.96 -15.22 15.32
C PHE A 282 7.21 -16.69 15.67
#